data_15d2361939e6368b266f69e082cc98fb
#
_entry.id   15d2361939e6368b266f69e082cc98fb
#
_cell.length_a   1.000
_cell.length_b   1.000
_cell.length_c   1.000
_cell.angle_alpha   90.00
_cell.angle_beta   90.00
_cell.angle_gamma   90.00
#
_symmetry.space_group_name_H-M   'P 1'
#
loop_
_entity.id
_entity.type
_entity.pdbx_description
1 polymer ?
#
loop_
_entity_poly.entity_id
_entity_poly.type
_entity_poly.pdbx_seq_one_letter_code
_entity_poly.pdbx_strand_id
1 'polypeptide(L)'
;MMTRKPTFLESISTMIVMVIVVVTGFVFFDIPIQVLLIIASAYAAWIAKRVGLTWQDLETGIAERLNTAMPAILIILAVGIIVGSWMFSGTVPALIYYGLDLLNPSYFLISAFFISAVTSVATGTAWGSASTAGIALISIGNQLSISPGMAAGAIIAGAVFGDKMSPLSDTTNLAALVTKVNIFKHIHSMMWTTIPASIIGLLVWFIAGFQFKGHSNDKQIQTLLSELAQIYQINIWVWVPLIVIIVCLLFKMATVPAMLISSFSAIIVGTFNHHFKMTDGFKATF
;
A
#
# COMPACT_ATOMS: atom_id res chain seq x y z
N MET A 1 -35.85 -21.35 -14.17
CA MET A 1 -34.99 -21.52 -15.37
C MET A 1 -33.76 -22.30 -14.92
N MET A 2 -33.32 -23.33 -15.68
CA MET A 2 -32.08 -24.03 -15.34
C MET A 2 -30.89 -23.09 -15.57
N THR A 3 -30.07 -22.87 -14.54
CA THR A 3 -28.82 -22.11 -14.64
C THR A 3 -27.83 -22.89 -15.49
N ARG A 4 -27.30 -22.29 -16.56
CA ARG A 4 -26.23 -22.85 -17.37
C ARG A 4 -24.90 -22.12 -17.11
N LYS A 5 -23.79 -22.79 -17.37
CA LYS A 5 -22.50 -22.09 -17.36
C LYS A 5 -22.44 -21.10 -18.52
N PRO A 6 -21.85 -19.89 -18.32
CA PRO A 6 -21.64 -18.94 -19.41
C PRO A 6 -20.73 -19.56 -20.48
N THR A 7 -21.00 -19.26 -21.73
CA THR A 7 -20.13 -19.66 -22.84
C THR A 7 -18.84 -18.85 -22.82
N PHE A 8 -17.78 -19.34 -23.47
CA PHE A 8 -16.51 -18.61 -23.60
C PHE A 8 -16.71 -17.20 -24.17
N LEU A 9 -17.57 -17.09 -25.19
CA LEU A 9 -17.88 -15.78 -25.82
C LEU A 9 -18.60 -14.82 -24.87
N GLU A 10 -19.53 -15.31 -24.04
CA GLU A 10 -20.22 -14.50 -23.03
C GLU A 10 -19.25 -14.00 -21.95
N SER A 11 -18.34 -14.86 -21.51
CA SER A 11 -17.32 -14.49 -20.51
C SER A 11 -16.33 -13.45 -21.06
N ILE A 12 -15.80 -13.68 -22.26
CA ILE A 12 -14.82 -12.78 -22.88
C ILE A 12 -15.45 -11.45 -23.28
N SER A 13 -16.71 -11.45 -23.74
CA SER A 13 -17.44 -10.21 -24.05
C SER A 13 -17.60 -9.31 -22.82
N THR A 14 -17.85 -9.89 -21.65
CA THR A 14 -17.94 -9.12 -20.38
C THR A 14 -16.62 -8.43 -20.06
N MET A 15 -15.50 -9.12 -20.23
CA MET A 15 -14.16 -8.53 -20.02
C MET A 15 -13.86 -7.43 -21.05
N ILE A 16 -14.15 -7.68 -22.32
CA ILE A 16 -13.91 -6.70 -23.40
C ILE A 16 -14.77 -5.45 -23.20
N VAL A 17 -16.05 -5.60 -22.89
CA VAL A 17 -16.95 -4.46 -22.64
C VAL A 17 -16.48 -3.66 -21.44
N MET A 18 -16.04 -4.31 -20.35
CA MET A 18 -15.46 -3.63 -19.19
C MET A 18 -14.24 -2.79 -19.60
N VAL A 19 -13.30 -3.37 -20.34
CA VAL A 19 -12.10 -2.65 -20.78
C VAL A 19 -12.47 -1.48 -21.71
N ILE A 20 -13.35 -1.68 -22.68
CA ILE A 20 -13.80 -0.63 -23.59
C ILE A 20 -14.47 0.51 -22.82
N VAL A 21 -15.44 0.21 -21.94
CA VAL A 21 -16.15 1.22 -21.15
C VAL A 21 -15.20 2.02 -20.28
N VAL A 22 -14.26 1.33 -19.58
CA VAL A 22 -13.31 1.99 -18.69
C VAL A 22 -12.33 2.84 -19.48
N VAL A 23 -11.70 2.29 -20.53
CA VAL A 23 -10.71 3.02 -21.33
C VAL A 23 -11.33 4.21 -22.06
N THR A 24 -12.45 3.98 -22.75
CA THR A 24 -13.11 5.07 -23.51
C THR A 24 -13.68 6.14 -22.57
N GLY A 25 -14.33 5.74 -21.48
CA GLY A 25 -14.95 6.69 -20.55
C GLY A 25 -13.90 7.51 -19.79
N PHE A 26 -12.78 6.90 -19.40
CA PHE A 26 -11.72 7.60 -18.67
C PHE A 26 -10.87 8.48 -19.60
N VAL A 27 -10.43 7.94 -20.78
CA VAL A 27 -9.49 8.65 -21.66
C VAL A 27 -10.17 9.75 -22.48
N PHE A 28 -11.40 9.54 -22.96
CA PHE A 28 -12.08 10.49 -23.86
C PHE A 28 -13.10 11.39 -23.17
N PHE A 29 -13.66 10.95 -22.02
CA PHE A 29 -14.73 11.68 -21.36
C PHE A 29 -14.38 12.12 -19.93
N ASP A 30 -13.18 11.77 -19.42
CA ASP A 30 -12.71 12.08 -18.07
C ASP A 30 -13.70 11.67 -16.96
N ILE A 31 -14.43 10.57 -17.19
CA ILE A 31 -15.41 10.06 -16.23
C ILE A 31 -14.68 9.25 -15.15
N PRO A 32 -14.99 9.45 -13.86
CA PRO A 32 -14.41 8.68 -12.77
C PRO A 32 -14.56 7.17 -12.97
N ILE A 33 -13.46 6.42 -12.77
CA ILE A 33 -13.41 4.96 -12.98
C ILE A 33 -14.51 4.22 -12.21
N GLN A 34 -14.88 4.70 -11.03
CA GLN A 34 -15.93 4.11 -10.18
C GLN A 34 -17.29 4.06 -10.91
N VAL A 35 -17.66 5.15 -11.58
CA VAL A 35 -18.89 5.24 -12.35
C VAL A 35 -18.85 4.28 -13.56
N LEU A 36 -17.70 4.23 -14.24
CA LEU A 36 -17.50 3.34 -15.40
C LEU A 36 -17.58 1.86 -15.02
N LEU A 37 -17.06 1.49 -13.85
CA LEU A 37 -17.16 0.13 -13.33
C LEU A 37 -18.61 -0.24 -13.00
N ILE A 38 -19.43 0.69 -12.50
CA ILE A 38 -20.87 0.47 -12.28
C ILE A 38 -21.57 0.23 -13.62
N ILE A 39 -21.27 1.04 -14.65
CA ILE A 39 -21.84 0.86 -15.99
C ILE A 39 -21.42 -0.49 -16.58
N ALA A 40 -20.15 -0.87 -16.46
CA ALA A 40 -19.66 -2.16 -16.94
C ALA A 40 -20.30 -3.34 -16.19
N SER A 41 -20.57 -3.19 -14.88
CA SER A 41 -21.24 -4.22 -14.08
C SER A 41 -22.70 -4.44 -14.49
N ALA A 42 -23.39 -3.41 -15.04
CA ALA A 42 -24.72 -3.56 -15.60
C ALA A 42 -24.72 -4.53 -16.81
N TYR A 43 -23.72 -4.47 -17.67
CA TYR A 43 -23.57 -5.45 -18.75
C TYR A 43 -23.30 -6.87 -18.22
N ALA A 44 -22.44 -7.00 -17.21
CA ALA A 44 -22.20 -8.30 -16.56
C ALA A 44 -23.48 -8.89 -15.94
N ALA A 45 -24.30 -8.06 -15.29
CA ALA A 45 -25.59 -8.46 -14.74
C ALA A 45 -26.59 -8.88 -15.84
N TRP A 46 -26.57 -8.20 -17.00
CA TRP A 46 -27.38 -8.60 -18.14
C TRP A 46 -26.99 -9.98 -18.69
N ILE A 47 -25.70 -10.26 -18.84
CA ILE A 47 -25.19 -11.59 -19.21
C ILE A 47 -25.58 -12.63 -18.16
N ALA A 48 -25.43 -12.33 -16.88
CA ALA A 48 -25.81 -13.21 -15.78
C ALA A 48 -27.29 -13.60 -15.84
N LYS A 49 -28.17 -12.63 -16.08
CA LYS A 49 -29.61 -12.87 -16.29
C LYS A 49 -29.87 -13.77 -17.51
N ARG A 50 -29.14 -13.58 -18.62
CA ARG A 50 -29.24 -14.39 -19.81
C ARG A 50 -28.80 -15.86 -19.58
N VAL A 51 -27.89 -16.09 -18.66
CA VAL A 51 -27.43 -17.42 -18.24
C VAL A 51 -28.42 -18.10 -17.27
N GLY A 52 -29.41 -17.34 -16.78
CA GLY A 52 -30.47 -17.84 -15.89
C GLY A 52 -30.26 -17.56 -14.41
N LEU A 53 -29.28 -16.70 -14.06
CA LEU A 53 -29.10 -16.25 -12.68
C LEU A 53 -30.22 -15.27 -12.28
N THR A 54 -30.67 -15.39 -11.05
CA THR A 54 -31.64 -14.48 -10.43
C THR A 54 -30.96 -13.26 -9.84
N TRP A 55 -31.73 -12.23 -9.48
CA TRP A 55 -31.19 -11.09 -8.76
C TRP A 55 -30.59 -11.47 -7.41
N GLN A 56 -31.20 -12.42 -6.72
CA GLN A 56 -30.72 -12.96 -5.46
C GLN A 56 -29.33 -13.62 -5.58
N ASP A 57 -29.11 -14.37 -6.70
CA ASP A 57 -27.79 -14.98 -6.97
C ASP A 57 -26.71 -13.90 -7.19
N LEU A 58 -27.07 -12.78 -7.85
CA LEU A 58 -26.18 -11.66 -8.05
C LEU A 58 -25.85 -10.95 -6.74
N GLU A 59 -26.84 -10.67 -5.89
CA GLU A 59 -26.64 -10.08 -4.57
C GLU A 59 -25.73 -10.94 -3.70
N THR A 60 -25.97 -12.24 -3.68
CA THR A 60 -25.13 -13.19 -2.93
C THR A 60 -23.69 -13.18 -3.44
N GLY A 61 -23.50 -13.23 -4.76
CA GLY A 61 -22.18 -13.16 -5.37
C GLY A 61 -21.45 -11.84 -5.09
N ILE A 62 -22.14 -10.71 -5.10
CA ILE A 62 -21.59 -9.40 -4.73
C ILE A 62 -21.19 -9.40 -3.26
N ALA A 63 -22.04 -9.89 -2.35
CA ALA A 63 -21.77 -9.94 -0.92
C ALA A 63 -20.52 -10.82 -0.61
N GLU A 64 -20.39 -11.97 -1.26
CA GLU A 64 -19.22 -12.84 -1.12
C GLU A 64 -17.93 -12.15 -1.59
N ARG A 65 -17.98 -11.42 -2.70
CA ARG A 65 -16.82 -10.68 -3.21
C ARG A 65 -16.47 -9.48 -2.34
N LEU A 66 -17.45 -8.77 -1.80
CA LEU A 66 -17.23 -7.72 -0.82
C LEU A 66 -16.57 -8.25 0.45
N ASN A 67 -17.03 -9.40 0.97
CA ASN A 67 -16.39 -10.05 2.11
C ASN A 67 -14.92 -10.40 1.83
N THR A 68 -14.61 -10.86 0.63
CA THR A 68 -13.24 -11.16 0.21
C THR A 68 -12.37 -9.88 0.12
N ALA A 69 -12.95 -8.75 -0.28
CA ALA A 69 -12.25 -7.46 -0.40
C ALA A 69 -12.18 -6.69 0.93
N MET A 70 -12.98 -7.06 1.93
CA MET A 70 -13.13 -6.33 3.20
C MET A 70 -11.78 -6.06 3.90
N PRO A 71 -10.83 -7.00 4.00
CA PRO A 71 -9.53 -6.73 4.64
C PRO A 71 -8.78 -5.58 3.96
N ALA A 72 -8.78 -5.53 2.63
CA ALA A 72 -8.12 -4.44 1.88
C ALA A 72 -8.82 -3.09 2.11
N ILE A 73 -10.14 -3.06 2.14
CA ILE A 73 -10.94 -1.86 2.41
C ILE A 73 -10.62 -1.33 3.82
N LEU A 74 -10.61 -2.20 4.81
CA LEU A 74 -10.29 -1.82 6.19
C LEU A 74 -8.86 -1.29 6.34
N ILE A 75 -7.89 -1.86 5.60
CA ILE A 75 -6.52 -1.35 5.57
C ILE A 75 -6.48 0.07 5.00
N ILE A 76 -7.16 0.33 3.87
CA ILE A 76 -7.20 1.66 3.26
C ILE A 76 -7.79 2.70 4.22
N LEU A 77 -8.86 2.36 4.94
CA LEU A 77 -9.44 3.23 5.96
C LEU A 77 -8.47 3.46 7.12
N ALA A 78 -7.81 2.40 7.60
CA ALA A 78 -6.83 2.51 8.67
C ALA A 78 -5.58 3.32 8.27
N VAL A 79 -5.20 3.34 6.98
CA VAL A 79 -4.11 4.19 6.46
C VAL A 79 -4.41 5.66 6.68
N GLY A 80 -5.64 6.13 6.42
CA GLY A 80 -6.03 7.51 6.71
C GLY A 80 -5.82 7.87 8.18
N ILE A 81 -6.28 7.01 9.09
CA ILE A 81 -6.14 7.17 10.53
C ILE A 81 -4.66 7.24 10.95
N ILE A 82 -3.82 6.34 10.41
CA ILE A 82 -2.40 6.29 10.78
C ILE A 82 -1.65 7.52 10.26
N VAL A 83 -1.91 7.96 9.03
CA VAL A 83 -1.25 9.14 8.46
C VAL A 83 -1.55 10.38 9.32
N GLY A 84 -2.82 10.63 9.63
CA GLY A 84 -3.22 11.78 10.45
C GLY A 84 -2.63 11.74 11.85
N SER A 85 -2.72 10.59 12.54
CA SER A 85 -2.16 10.43 13.89
C SER A 85 -0.63 10.52 13.92
N TRP A 86 0.08 10.01 12.91
CA TRP A 86 1.53 10.10 12.81
C TRP A 86 2.01 11.51 12.44
N MET A 87 1.22 12.27 11.69
CA MET A 87 1.48 13.70 11.52
C MET A 87 1.34 14.43 12.85
N PHE A 88 0.26 14.19 13.59
CA PHE A 88 0.00 14.79 14.90
C PHE A 88 1.09 14.47 15.94
N SER A 89 1.61 13.25 15.96
CA SER A 89 2.68 12.84 16.89
C SER A 89 4.08 13.32 16.53
N GLY A 90 4.27 13.88 15.33
CA GLY A 90 5.60 14.21 14.81
C GLY A 90 6.37 13.01 14.23
N THR A 91 5.75 11.82 14.16
CA THR A 91 6.40 10.61 13.60
C THR A 91 6.71 10.79 12.11
N VAL A 92 5.74 11.21 11.28
CA VAL A 92 5.97 11.51 9.86
C VAL A 92 6.95 12.68 9.69
N PRO A 93 6.81 13.80 10.38
CA PRO A 93 7.83 14.87 10.38
C PRO A 93 9.24 14.40 10.69
N ALA A 94 9.41 13.55 11.71
CA ALA A 94 10.73 13.00 12.05
C ALA A 94 11.29 12.07 10.95
N LEU A 95 10.42 11.24 10.35
CA LEU A 95 10.80 10.39 9.23
C LEU A 95 11.23 11.21 8.01
N ILE A 96 10.55 12.32 7.72
CA ILE A 96 10.94 13.25 6.66
C ILE A 96 12.27 13.92 7.01
N TYR A 97 12.42 14.42 8.23
CA TYR A 97 13.62 15.11 8.69
C TYR A 97 14.89 14.26 8.51
N TYR A 98 14.89 13.05 9.10
CA TYR A 98 16.04 12.15 8.99
C TYR A 98 16.14 11.49 7.61
N GLY A 99 15.01 11.26 6.94
CA GLY A 99 14.99 10.64 5.62
C GLY A 99 15.59 11.53 4.53
N LEU A 100 15.38 12.85 4.60
CA LEU A 100 15.98 13.79 3.65
C LEU A 100 17.50 13.91 3.81
N ASP A 101 18.00 13.70 5.02
CA ASP A 101 19.45 13.71 5.28
C ASP A 101 20.14 12.41 4.79
N LEU A 102 19.43 11.28 4.87
CA LEU A 102 19.98 9.95 4.57
C LEU A 102 19.77 9.50 3.12
N LEU A 103 18.68 9.93 2.46
CA LEU A 103 18.27 9.40 1.18
C LEU A 103 18.62 10.34 0.03
N ASN A 104 19.50 9.89 -0.85
CA ASN A 104 19.85 10.62 -2.07
C ASN A 104 18.75 10.45 -3.13
N PRO A 105 18.23 11.52 -3.77
CA PRO A 105 17.19 11.46 -4.79
C PRO A 105 17.47 10.47 -5.91
N SER A 106 18.73 10.39 -6.38
CA SER A 106 19.10 9.53 -7.49
C SER A 106 18.98 8.03 -7.19
N TYR A 107 19.10 7.64 -5.92
CA TYR A 107 19.02 6.24 -5.48
C TYR A 107 17.75 5.96 -4.66
N PHE A 108 16.90 6.96 -4.48
CA PHE A 108 15.71 6.83 -3.65
C PHE A 108 14.82 5.66 -4.04
N LEU A 109 14.53 5.46 -5.32
CA LEU A 109 13.66 4.39 -5.79
C LEU A 109 14.19 3.00 -5.44
N ILE A 110 15.52 2.81 -5.56
CA ILE A 110 16.18 1.56 -5.16
C ILE A 110 16.11 1.39 -3.64
N SER A 111 16.42 2.45 -2.88
CA SER A 111 16.37 2.42 -1.42
C SER A 111 14.96 2.12 -0.93
N ALA A 112 13.94 2.73 -1.54
CA ALA A 112 12.54 2.49 -1.24
C ALA A 112 12.13 1.03 -1.49
N PHE A 113 12.57 0.43 -2.59
CA PHE A 113 12.38 -0.99 -2.86
C PHE A 113 12.99 -1.86 -1.76
N PHE A 114 14.26 -1.65 -1.42
CA PHE A 114 14.93 -2.50 -0.43
C PHE A 114 14.37 -2.33 0.99
N ILE A 115 14.08 -1.10 1.42
CA ILE A 115 13.48 -0.83 2.73
C ILE A 115 12.12 -1.53 2.84
N SER A 116 11.28 -1.39 1.81
CA SER A 116 9.97 -2.05 1.78
C SER A 116 10.11 -3.58 1.72
N ALA A 117 11.08 -4.11 0.96
CA ALA A 117 11.35 -5.54 0.86
C ALA A 117 11.78 -6.13 2.22
N VAL A 118 12.75 -5.51 2.89
CA VAL A 118 13.21 -5.95 4.21
C VAL A 118 12.10 -5.91 5.24
N THR A 119 11.32 -4.82 5.27
CA THR A 119 10.17 -4.68 6.16
C THR A 119 9.14 -5.79 5.89
N SER A 120 8.87 -6.09 4.63
CA SER A 120 7.90 -7.10 4.23
C SER A 120 8.37 -8.53 4.53
N VAL A 121 9.65 -8.84 4.33
CA VAL A 121 10.22 -10.14 4.76
C VAL A 121 10.07 -10.33 6.26
N ALA A 122 10.36 -9.28 7.05
CA ALA A 122 10.31 -9.33 8.50
C ALA A 122 8.88 -9.46 9.05
N THR A 123 7.92 -8.76 8.45
CA THR A 123 6.52 -8.74 8.90
C THR A 123 5.67 -9.85 8.27
N GLY A 124 6.08 -10.39 7.13
CA GLY A 124 5.33 -11.40 6.37
C GLY A 124 4.08 -10.85 5.67
N THR A 125 4.03 -9.54 5.38
CA THR A 125 2.88 -8.92 4.73
C THR A 125 3.27 -7.76 3.81
N ALA A 126 2.87 -7.83 2.54
CA ALA A 126 3.05 -6.72 1.61
C ALA A 126 2.20 -5.50 1.99
N TRP A 127 0.95 -5.73 2.40
CA TRP A 127 0.03 -4.66 2.80
C TRP A 127 0.50 -3.92 4.06
N GLY A 128 0.94 -4.68 5.08
CA GLY A 128 1.50 -4.12 6.29
C GLY A 128 2.72 -3.25 6.01
N SER A 129 3.63 -3.71 5.17
CA SER A 129 4.86 -2.98 4.82
C SER A 129 4.58 -1.75 3.96
N ALA A 130 3.69 -1.85 2.97
CA ALA A 130 3.29 -0.70 2.15
C ALA A 130 2.56 0.37 2.97
N SER A 131 1.73 -0.02 3.94
CA SER A 131 1.00 0.90 4.80
C SER A 131 1.81 1.47 5.98
N THR A 132 3.02 1.01 6.22
CA THR A 132 3.91 1.49 7.30
C THR A 132 5.16 2.16 6.72
N ALA A 133 6.15 1.38 6.32
CA ALA A 133 7.36 1.92 5.67
C ALA A 133 7.02 2.70 4.39
N GLY A 134 5.98 2.28 3.65
CA GLY A 134 5.54 2.96 2.44
C GLY A 134 5.03 4.38 2.68
N ILE A 135 4.29 4.64 3.76
CA ILE A 135 3.83 6.00 4.10
C ILE A 135 5.02 6.93 4.36
N ALA A 136 6.01 6.45 5.14
CA ALA A 136 7.22 7.20 5.40
C ALA A 136 7.99 7.50 4.11
N LEU A 137 8.21 6.49 3.29
CA LEU A 137 8.95 6.63 2.03
C LEU A 137 8.24 7.53 1.02
N ILE A 138 6.90 7.44 0.88
CA ILE A 138 6.14 8.34 0.01
C ILE A 138 6.28 9.80 0.47
N SER A 139 6.24 10.03 1.78
CA SER A 139 6.37 11.37 2.35
C SER A 139 7.77 11.96 2.05
N ILE A 140 8.83 11.17 2.20
CA ILE A 140 10.20 11.55 1.86
C ILE A 140 10.33 11.77 0.34
N GLY A 141 9.82 10.85 -0.49
CA GLY A 141 9.86 10.93 -1.95
C GLY A 141 9.23 12.21 -2.49
N ASN A 142 8.09 12.62 -1.92
CA ASN A 142 7.42 13.87 -2.27
C ASN A 142 8.31 15.10 -2.00
N GLN A 143 9.03 15.12 -0.87
CA GLN A 143 9.97 16.21 -0.55
C GLN A 143 11.21 16.22 -1.45
N LEU A 144 11.64 15.06 -1.92
CA LEU A 144 12.73 14.92 -2.89
C LEU A 144 12.27 15.18 -4.34
N SER A 145 11.05 15.68 -4.55
CA SER A 145 10.44 15.94 -5.87
C SER A 145 10.38 14.70 -6.77
N ILE A 146 10.27 13.52 -6.17
CA ILE A 146 10.11 12.26 -6.89
C ILE A 146 8.62 12.07 -7.21
N SER A 147 8.31 11.65 -8.44
CA SER A 147 6.94 11.36 -8.85
C SER A 147 6.28 10.37 -7.88
N PRO A 148 5.11 10.69 -7.29
CA PRO A 148 4.41 9.81 -6.36
C PRO A 148 4.12 8.42 -6.94
N GLY A 149 3.82 8.36 -8.25
CA GLY A 149 3.59 7.07 -8.93
C GLY A 149 4.84 6.20 -9.01
N MET A 150 6.01 6.78 -9.27
CA MET A 150 7.28 6.04 -9.28
C MET A 150 7.68 5.60 -7.87
N ALA A 151 7.55 6.48 -6.87
CA ALA A 151 7.81 6.14 -5.49
C ALA A 151 6.91 4.99 -5.01
N ALA A 152 5.59 5.10 -5.24
CA ALA A 152 4.63 4.05 -4.92
C ALA A 152 4.95 2.74 -5.63
N GLY A 153 5.31 2.80 -6.92
CA GLY A 153 5.69 1.62 -7.70
C GLY A 153 6.90 0.89 -7.11
N ALA A 154 7.96 1.61 -6.74
CA ALA A 154 9.15 1.03 -6.11
C ALA A 154 8.85 0.42 -4.72
N ILE A 155 8.06 1.12 -3.90
CA ILE A 155 7.62 0.68 -2.58
C ILE A 155 6.79 -0.61 -2.67
N ILE A 156 5.78 -0.62 -3.55
CA ILE A 156 4.89 -1.78 -3.72
C ILE A 156 5.67 -2.96 -4.29
N ALA A 157 6.54 -2.74 -5.27
CA ALA A 157 7.38 -3.79 -5.82
C ALA A 157 8.28 -4.44 -4.75
N GLY A 158 8.90 -3.63 -3.89
CA GLY A 158 9.69 -4.12 -2.76
C GLY A 158 8.82 -4.88 -1.74
N ALA A 159 7.68 -4.33 -1.36
CA ALA A 159 6.76 -4.97 -0.41
C ALA A 159 6.26 -6.34 -0.92
N VAL A 160 5.89 -6.44 -2.20
CA VAL A 160 5.45 -7.70 -2.82
C VAL A 160 6.60 -8.69 -2.95
N PHE A 161 7.81 -8.21 -3.29
CA PHE A 161 9.01 -9.06 -3.31
C PHE A 161 9.26 -9.68 -1.93
N GLY A 162 9.27 -8.85 -0.89
CA GLY A 162 9.51 -9.30 0.48
C GLY A 162 8.45 -10.28 0.98
N ASP A 163 7.18 -10.03 0.70
CA ASP A 163 6.08 -10.93 1.04
C ASP A 163 6.27 -12.32 0.43
N LYS A 164 6.59 -12.39 -0.87
CA LYS A 164 6.85 -13.67 -1.55
C LYS A 164 8.06 -14.43 -1.03
N MET A 165 9.07 -13.72 -0.55
CA MET A 165 10.29 -14.33 -0.01
C MET A 165 10.20 -14.64 1.49
N SER A 166 9.14 -14.19 2.16
CA SER A 166 8.97 -14.39 3.60
C SER A 166 8.33 -15.74 3.94
N PRO A 167 8.95 -16.55 4.80
CA PRO A 167 8.30 -17.74 5.35
C PRO A 167 7.15 -17.40 6.33
N LEU A 168 7.02 -16.14 6.73
CA LEU A 168 5.97 -15.63 7.61
C LEU A 168 4.72 -15.19 6.83
N SER A 169 4.81 -15.07 5.50
CA SER A 169 3.72 -14.59 4.64
C SER A 169 2.56 -15.58 4.60
N ASP A 170 1.34 -15.06 4.82
CA ASP A 170 0.11 -15.86 4.75
C ASP A 170 -0.11 -16.40 3.34
N THR A 171 0.14 -15.60 2.31
CA THR A 171 -0.05 -16.00 0.90
C THR A 171 0.92 -17.09 0.48
N THR A 172 2.18 -16.99 0.87
CA THR A 172 3.24 -17.98 0.60
C THR A 172 2.96 -19.28 1.36
N ASN A 173 2.56 -19.20 2.63
CA ASN A 173 2.18 -20.36 3.43
C ASN A 173 0.95 -21.07 2.85
N LEU A 174 -0.10 -20.31 2.48
CA LEU A 174 -1.30 -20.88 1.89
C LEU A 174 -0.99 -21.63 0.58
N ALA A 175 -0.18 -21.03 -0.30
CA ALA A 175 0.22 -21.67 -1.55
C ALA A 175 0.99 -22.97 -1.32
N ALA A 176 1.95 -22.99 -0.39
CA ALA A 176 2.71 -24.18 0.00
C ALA A 176 1.80 -25.27 0.59
N LEU A 177 0.81 -24.90 1.41
CA LEU A 177 -0.16 -25.80 2.04
C LEU A 177 -1.08 -26.46 0.99
N VAL A 178 -1.64 -25.68 0.08
CA VAL A 178 -2.55 -26.18 -0.97
C VAL A 178 -1.81 -27.12 -1.93
N THR A 179 -0.57 -26.82 -2.25
CA THR A 179 0.27 -27.66 -3.13
C THR A 179 0.95 -28.82 -2.38
N LYS A 180 0.78 -28.91 -1.06
CA LYS A 180 1.41 -29.94 -0.19
C LYS A 180 2.94 -29.98 -0.32
N VAL A 181 3.57 -28.81 -0.50
CA VAL A 181 5.02 -28.65 -0.63
C VAL A 181 5.57 -27.97 0.63
N ASN A 182 6.79 -28.29 1.01
CA ASN A 182 7.47 -27.59 2.09
C ASN A 182 7.67 -26.09 1.72
N ILE A 183 7.41 -25.18 2.65
CA ILE A 183 7.45 -23.74 2.42
C ILE A 183 8.79 -23.26 1.87
N PHE A 184 9.90 -23.75 2.39
CA PHE A 184 11.22 -23.35 1.92
C PHE A 184 11.51 -23.83 0.49
N LYS A 185 11.01 -25.03 0.11
CA LYS A 185 11.08 -25.51 -1.28
C LYS A 185 10.21 -24.65 -2.20
N HIS A 186 9.05 -24.24 -1.72
CA HIS A 186 8.17 -23.33 -2.46
C HIS A 186 8.83 -21.96 -2.69
N ILE A 187 9.38 -21.35 -1.65
CA ILE A 187 10.12 -20.09 -1.74
C ILE A 187 11.30 -20.23 -2.70
N HIS A 188 12.08 -21.28 -2.56
CA HIS A 188 13.21 -21.55 -3.47
C HIS A 188 12.78 -21.67 -4.93
N SER A 189 11.66 -22.32 -5.20
CA SER A 189 11.09 -22.39 -6.56
C SER A 189 10.67 -21.01 -7.08
N MET A 190 10.02 -20.20 -6.24
CA MET A 190 9.63 -18.83 -6.61
C MET A 190 10.82 -17.90 -6.87
N MET A 191 11.98 -18.14 -6.25
CA MET A 191 13.19 -17.32 -6.48
C MET A 191 13.60 -17.30 -7.96
N TRP A 192 13.40 -18.40 -8.69
CA TRP A 192 13.73 -18.48 -10.11
C TRP A 192 12.95 -17.50 -11.00
N THR A 193 11.78 -17.09 -10.59
CA THR A 193 10.96 -16.10 -11.30
C THR A 193 11.05 -14.72 -10.67
N THR A 194 11.03 -14.67 -9.34
CA THR A 194 10.95 -13.41 -8.59
C THR A 194 12.28 -12.64 -8.61
N ILE A 195 13.43 -13.32 -8.49
CA ILE A 195 14.73 -12.64 -8.52
C ILE A 195 15.02 -12.02 -9.90
N PRO A 196 14.90 -12.73 -11.03
CA PRO A 196 15.09 -12.10 -12.35
C PRO A 196 14.14 -10.93 -12.61
N ALA A 197 12.87 -11.06 -12.22
CA ALA A 197 11.90 -9.97 -12.34
C ALA A 197 12.30 -8.75 -11.49
N SER A 198 12.78 -8.99 -10.27
CA SER A 198 13.23 -7.91 -9.36
C SER A 198 14.50 -7.24 -9.87
N ILE A 199 15.45 -7.99 -10.44
CA ILE A 199 16.65 -7.41 -11.05
C ILE A 199 16.27 -6.48 -12.21
N ILE A 200 15.35 -6.91 -13.09
CA ILE A 200 14.85 -6.06 -14.17
C ILE A 200 14.16 -4.82 -13.62
N GLY A 201 13.31 -4.98 -12.63
CA GLY A 201 12.64 -3.86 -11.94
C GLY A 201 13.64 -2.90 -11.30
N LEU A 202 14.66 -3.40 -10.59
CA LEU A 202 15.70 -2.58 -9.99
C LEU A 202 16.53 -1.83 -11.04
N LEU A 203 16.80 -2.42 -12.19
CA LEU A 203 17.46 -1.73 -13.32
C LEU A 203 16.59 -0.58 -13.84
N VAL A 204 15.29 -0.80 -13.97
CA VAL A 204 14.34 0.27 -14.36
C VAL A 204 14.33 1.39 -13.31
N TRP A 205 14.25 1.06 -12.01
CA TRP A 205 14.29 2.06 -10.94
C TRP A 205 15.64 2.78 -10.85
N PHE A 206 16.74 2.08 -11.14
CA PHE A 206 18.06 2.68 -11.20
C PHE A 206 18.13 3.74 -12.29
N ILE A 207 17.73 3.37 -13.51
CA ILE A 207 17.72 4.29 -14.67
C ILE A 207 16.77 5.47 -14.42
N ALA A 208 15.56 5.18 -13.93
CA ALA A 208 14.57 6.21 -13.60
C ALA A 208 15.05 7.16 -12.50
N GLY A 209 15.81 6.67 -11.53
CA GLY A 209 16.37 7.48 -10.43
C GLY A 209 17.27 8.61 -10.92
N PHE A 210 18.02 8.40 -12.01
CA PHE A 210 18.88 9.45 -12.55
C PHE A 210 18.12 10.67 -13.08
N GLN A 211 16.85 10.55 -13.41
CA GLN A 211 16.02 11.69 -13.84
C GLN A 211 15.83 12.72 -12.71
N PHE A 212 15.98 12.32 -11.46
CA PHE A 212 15.84 13.17 -10.27
C PHE A 212 17.16 13.77 -9.79
N LYS A 213 18.26 13.52 -10.51
CA LYS A 213 19.59 14.05 -10.19
C LYS A 213 19.58 15.58 -10.35
N GLY A 214 19.85 16.29 -9.25
CA GLY A 214 19.94 17.76 -9.23
C GLY A 214 18.61 18.51 -9.06
N HIS A 215 17.50 17.82 -8.79
CA HIS A 215 16.21 18.45 -8.51
C HIS A 215 16.01 18.82 -7.03
N SER A 216 16.91 18.39 -6.15
CA SER A 216 16.87 18.82 -4.75
C SER A 216 17.30 20.28 -4.63
N ASN A 217 16.37 21.15 -4.29
CA ASN A 217 16.68 22.54 -3.95
C ASN A 217 17.13 22.57 -2.48
N ASP A 218 18.43 22.47 -2.23
CA ASP A 218 19.00 22.38 -0.88
C ASP A 218 18.50 23.49 0.05
N LYS A 219 18.22 24.69 -0.48
CA LYS A 219 17.64 25.78 0.31
C LYS A 219 16.20 25.48 0.76
N GLN A 220 15.38 24.91 -0.12
CA GLN A 220 14.00 24.55 0.24
C GLN A 220 13.98 23.40 1.24
N ILE A 221 14.86 22.41 1.08
CA ILE A 221 14.99 21.31 2.03
C ILE A 221 15.43 21.85 3.40
N GLN A 222 16.44 22.69 3.47
CA GLN A 222 16.89 23.27 4.74
C GLN A 222 15.82 24.15 5.40
N THR A 223 15.06 24.94 4.62
CA THR A 223 13.95 25.71 5.15
C THR A 223 12.89 24.77 5.75
N LEU A 224 12.49 23.73 5.02
CA LEU A 224 11.53 22.74 5.50
C LEU A 224 12.01 22.05 6.79
N LEU A 225 13.28 21.62 6.83
CA LEU A 225 13.87 20.99 8.01
C LEU A 225 13.84 21.93 9.23
N SER A 226 14.14 23.22 9.03
CA SER A 226 14.08 24.22 10.10
C SER A 226 12.65 24.48 10.57
N GLU A 227 11.68 24.54 9.68
CA GLU A 227 10.26 24.68 10.01
C GLU A 227 9.72 23.46 10.78
N LEU A 228 10.06 22.24 10.33
CA LEU A 228 9.68 21.02 11.03
C LEU A 228 10.26 20.96 12.45
N ALA A 229 11.54 21.35 12.62
CA ALA A 229 12.19 21.38 13.92
C ALA A 229 11.63 22.47 14.86
N GLN A 230 11.02 23.53 14.32
CA GLN A 230 10.34 24.55 15.14
C GLN A 230 8.97 24.09 15.64
N ILE A 231 8.23 23.33 14.81
CA ILE A 231 6.85 22.90 15.14
C ILE A 231 6.87 21.64 16.00
N TYR A 232 7.76 20.70 15.67
CA TYR A 232 7.82 19.40 16.32
C TYR A 232 9.09 19.22 17.16
N GLN A 233 8.93 18.79 18.39
CA GLN A 233 10.07 18.34 19.19
C GLN A 233 10.53 16.96 18.72
N ILE A 234 11.49 16.93 17.78
CA ILE A 234 12.03 15.71 17.20
C ILE A 234 12.97 15.03 18.21
N ASN A 235 12.41 14.19 19.07
CA ASN A 235 13.10 13.43 20.10
C ASN A 235 12.78 11.93 20.01
N ILE A 236 13.24 11.11 20.95
CA ILE A 236 13.06 9.66 20.94
C ILE A 236 11.58 9.24 20.94
N TRP A 237 10.69 10.03 21.53
CA TRP A 237 9.28 9.68 21.68
C TRP A 237 8.52 9.64 20.37
N VAL A 238 8.92 10.42 19.36
CA VAL A 238 8.28 10.42 18.05
C VAL A 238 8.43 9.10 17.29
N TRP A 239 9.37 8.24 17.71
CA TRP A 239 9.57 6.90 17.13
C TRP A 239 8.68 5.83 17.73
N VAL A 240 8.03 6.11 18.87
CA VAL A 240 7.18 5.13 19.56
C VAL A 240 6.06 4.59 18.68
N PRO A 241 5.29 5.39 17.91
CA PRO A 241 4.24 4.84 17.06
C PRO A 241 4.77 3.90 15.97
N LEU A 242 5.93 4.22 15.39
CA LEU A 242 6.60 3.37 14.40
C LEU A 242 7.08 2.06 15.02
N ILE A 243 7.69 2.12 16.20
CA ILE A 243 8.14 0.92 16.91
C ILE A 243 6.95 0.04 17.29
N VAL A 244 5.86 0.63 17.79
CA VAL A 244 4.64 -0.10 18.19
C VAL A 244 4.08 -0.89 17.02
N ILE A 245 3.93 -0.30 15.82
CA ILE A 245 3.38 -1.04 14.69
C ILE A 245 4.31 -2.15 14.22
N ILE A 246 5.63 -1.91 14.18
CA ILE A 246 6.60 -2.94 13.81
C ILE A 246 6.52 -4.11 14.79
N VAL A 247 6.49 -3.84 16.09
CA VAL A 247 6.38 -4.86 17.12
C VAL A 247 5.08 -5.66 16.98
N CYS A 248 3.93 -4.99 16.80
CA CYS A 248 2.65 -5.67 16.58
C CYS A 248 2.70 -6.60 15.36
N LEU A 249 3.28 -6.16 14.24
CA LEU A 249 3.39 -6.99 13.04
C LEU A 249 4.37 -8.16 13.21
N LEU A 250 5.49 -7.97 13.91
CA LEU A 250 6.42 -9.05 14.24
C LEU A 250 5.78 -10.12 15.13
N PHE A 251 4.86 -9.72 16.02
CA PHE A 251 4.03 -10.67 16.79
C PHE A 251 2.85 -11.25 16.00
N LYS A 252 2.85 -11.08 14.66
CA LYS A 252 1.80 -11.59 13.75
C LYS A 252 0.39 -11.09 14.07
N MET A 253 0.28 -9.91 14.65
CA MET A 253 -1.01 -9.26 14.80
C MET A 253 -1.55 -8.85 13.42
N ALA A 254 -2.87 -8.96 13.22
CA ALA A 254 -3.50 -8.50 11.99
C ALA A 254 -3.21 -7.01 11.72
N THR A 255 -3.02 -6.64 10.45
CA THR A 255 -2.55 -5.31 10.04
C THR A 255 -3.43 -4.18 10.58
N VAL A 256 -4.76 -4.30 10.46
CA VAL A 256 -5.68 -3.22 10.90
C VAL A 256 -5.60 -2.96 12.41
N PRO A 257 -5.71 -3.95 13.31
CA PRO A 257 -5.49 -3.74 14.75
C PRO A 257 -4.12 -3.15 15.07
N ALA A 258 -3.04 -3.60 14.41
CA ALA A 258 -1.70 -3.05 14.60
C ALA A 258 -1.64 -1.56 14.25
N MET A 259 -2.27 -1.16 13.14
CA MET A 259 -2.37 0.25 12.71
C MET A 259 -3.15 1.09 13.72
N LEU A 260 -4.27 0.60 14.23
CA LEU A 260 -5.09 1.30 15.22
C LEU A 260 -4.35 1.48 16.57
N ILE A 261 -3.64 0.46 17.04
CA ILE A 261 -2.83 0.56 18.27
C ILE A 261 -1.70 1.57 18.09
N SER A 262 -1.02 1.55 16.94
CA SER A 262 0.00 2.54 16.61
C SER A 262 -0.57 3.95 16.55
N SER A 263 -1.73 4.14 15.91
CA SER A 263 -2.41 5.44 15.83
C SER A 263 -2.80 5.96 17.21
N PHE A 264 -3.29 5.10 18.09
CA PHE A 264 -3.59 5.48 19.46
C PHE A 264 -2.33 5.89 20.24
N SER A 265 -1.23 5.13 20.10
CA SER A 265 0.05 5.51 20.69
C SER A 265 0.57 6.85 20.15
N ALA A 266 0.33 7.14 18.86
CA ALA A 266 0.69 8.42 18.25
C ALA A 266 -0.09 9.59 18.86
N ILE A 267 -1.40 9.44 19.09
CA ILE A 267 -2.21 10.48 19.76
C ILE A 267 -1.68 10.76 21.18
N ILE A 268 -1.31 9.71 21.90
CA ILE A 268 -0.69 9.86 23.24
C ILE A 268 0.62 10.64 23.13
N VAL A 269 1.52 10.23 22.22
CA VAL A 269 2.81 10.91 22.03
C VAL A 269 2.62 12.37 21.66
N GLY A 270 1.75 12.69 20.68
CA GLY A 270 1.49 14.07 20.27
C GLY A 270 0.97 14.94 21.42
N THR A 271 0.11 14.38 22.26
CA THR A 271 -0.44 15.10 23.42
C THR A 271 0.63 15.38 24.49
N PHE A 272 1.45 14.39 24.83
CA PHE A 272 2.43 14.53 25.91
C PHE A 272 3.73 15.20 25.46
N ASN A 273 4.20 14.91 24.25
CA ASN A 273 5.49 15.40 23.75
C ASN A 273 5.40 16.80 23.15
N HIS A 274 4.30 17.13 22.45
CA HIS A 274 4.14 18.43 21.79
C HIS A 274 3.13 19.33 22.51
N HIS A 275 2.52 18.88 23.61
CA HIS A 275 1.48 19.59 24.35
C HIS A 275 0.26 19.95 23.47
N PHE A 276 0.00 19.19 22.42
CA PHE A 276 -1.17 19.38 21.58
C PHE A 276 -2.44 18.88 22.29
N LYS A 277 -3.58 19.45 21.98
CA LYS A 277 -4.83 18.98 22.57
C LYS A 277 -5.19 17.59 22.05
N MET A 278 -5.50 16.67 22.92
CA MET A 278 -5.89 15.29 22.55
C MET A 278 -7.08 15.27 21.57
N THR A 279 -8.00 16.24 21.69
CA THR A 279 -9.13 16.40 20.76
C THR A 279 -8.68 16.66 19.32
N ASP A 280 -7.56 17.37 19.14
CA ASP A 280 -7.03 17.65 17.79
C ASP A 280 -6.35 16.41 17.20
N GLY A 281 -5.78 15.55 18.06
CA GLY A 281 -5.28 14.24 17.64
C GLY A 281 -6.38 13.34 17.07
N PHE A 282 -7.55 13.29 17.73
CA PHE A 282 -8.70 12.56 17.19
C PHE A 282 -9.26 13.20 15.92
N LYS A 283 -9.28 14.53 15.80
CA LYS A 283 -9.70 15.21 14.57
C LYS A 283 -8.73 14.98 13.40
N ALA A 284 -7.44 14.84 13.69
CA ALA A 284 -6.43 14.57 12.66
C ALA A 284 -6.58 13.17 12.03
N THR A 285 -7.35 12.27 12.64
CA THR A 285 -7.60 10.91 12.10
C THR A 285 -8.81 10.84 11.17
N PHE A 286 -9.53 11.92 11.00
CA PHE A 286 -10.69 12.06 10.12
C PHE A 286 -10.50 13.32 9.22
#